data_164d9a2ebb07f21f778801658c475dfa
#
_entry.id   164d9a2ebb07f21f778801658c475dfa
#
_cell.length_a   1.000
_cell.length_b   1.000
_cell.length_c   1.000
_cell.angle_alpha   90.00
_cell.angle_beta   90.00
_cell.angle_gamma   90.00
#
_symmetry.space_group_name_H-M   'P 1'
#
loop_
_entity.id
_entity.type
_entity.pdbx_description
1 polymer ?
#
loop_
_entity_poly.entity_id
_entity_poly.type
_entity_poly.pdbx_seq_one_letter_code
_entity_poly.pdbx_strand_id
1 'polypeptide(L)'
;FRSADGLYRQKYKYSPEQVVSHSFFMKYPEAFYEFYKEKMMILDAKPNAAHLKLAELEQAGKLQAVVTQNIDGLHQKAGSCNVIELHGSVLRNYCERCHKFYGIDKIIDSEGVPMCECGGRIKPDVVLYEEGLDDNNITNAVNYIRHADMLIIGGTSLGVYPAAGLIDYYSGDKLVLINKSATPYDSRADILINEPLADVFRNFI
;
A
#
# COMPACT_ATOMS: atom_id res chain seq x y z
N PHE A 1 3.44 -6.94 -6.42
CA PHE A 1 4.48 -7.69 -5.70
C PHE A 1 4.28 -9.21 -5.80
N ARG A 2 3.09 -9.74 -5.54
CA ARG A 2 2.78 -11.19 -5.41
C ARG A 2 2.17 -11.83 -6.65
N SER A 3 1.89 -11.08 -7.71
CA SER A 3 1.39 -11.62 -8.99
C SER A 3 2.40 -12.56 -9.65
N ALA A 4 1.98 -13.31 -10.68
CA ALA A 4 2.83 -14.30 -11.37
C ALA A 4 4.14 -13.70 -11.91
N ASP A 5 4.11 -12.44 -12.28
CA ASP A 5 5.22 -11.60 -12.81
C ASP A 5 5.75 -10.58 -11.79
N GLY A 6 5.28 -10.65 -10.54
CA GLY A 6 5.67 -9.72 -9.48
C GLY A 6 7.09 -9.94 -8.94
N LEU A 7 7.55 -8.95 -8.16
CA LEU A 7 8.91 -8.92 -7.58
C LEU A 7 9.26 -10.19 -6.80
N TYR A 8 8.30 -10.78 -6.07
CA TYR A 8 8.54 -11.98 -5.27
C TYR A 8 8.89 -13.23 -6.07
N ARG A 9 8.72 -13.24 -7.38
CA ARG A 9 9.09 -14.36 -8.24
C ARG A 9 10.42 -14.20 -8.96
N GLN A 10 11.08 -13.05 -8.81
CA GLN A 10 12.41 -12.82 -9.40
C GLN A 10 13.49 -13.48 -8.53
N LYS A 11 14.56 -13.98 -9.17
CA LYS A 11 15.70 -14.59 -8.46
C LYS A 11 16.66 -13.50 -7.98
N TYR A 12 16.67 -13.27 -6.66
CA TYR A 12 17.62 -12.38 -5.98
C TYR A 12 18.51 -13.18 -5.04
N LYS A 13 19.62 -12.57 -4.61
CA LYS A 13 20.49 -13.15 -3.57
C LYS A 13 19.76 -13.35 -2.25
N TYR A 14 18.81 -12.46 -1.95
CA TYR A 14 17.89 -12.53 -0.81
C TYR A 14 16.46 -12.49 -1.33
N SER A 15 15.50 -13.12 -0.63
CA SER A 15 14.10 -12.97 -1.03
C SER A 15 13.64 -11.52 -0.83
N PRO A 16 12.72 -11.02 -1.66
CA PRO A 16 12.16 -9.68 -1.46
C PRO A 16 11.61 -9.45 -0.05
N GLU A 17 10.92 -10.44 0.54
CA GLU A 17 10.45 -10.37 1.93
C GLU A 17 11.59 -10.15 2.93
N GLN A 18 12.73 -10.81 2.73
CA GLN A 18 13.90 -10.60 3.58
C GLN A 18 14.44 -9.18 3.42
N VAL A 19 14.59 -8.70 2.18
CA VAL A 19 15.16 -7.36 1.91
C VAL A 19 14.29 -6.26 2.52
N VAL A 20 12.96 -6.39 2.44
CA VAL A 20 12.03 -5.40 2.99
C VAL A 20 11.61 -5.71 4.44
N SER A 21 12.49 -6.36 5.23
CA SER A 21 12.30 -6.53 6.67
C SER A 21 13.09 -5.50 7.48
N HIS A 22 12.60 -5.18 8.68
CA HIS A 22 13.29 -4.26 9.60
C HIS A 22 14.70 -4.76 9.96
N SER A 23 14.83 -6.04 10.27
CA SER A 23 16.12 -6.64 10.62
C SER A 23 17.15 -6.56 9.48
N PHE A 24 16.71 -6.73 8.23
CA PHE A 24 17.59 -6.56 7.06
C PHE A 24 17.98 -5.10 6.86
N PHE A 25 17.01 -4.18 6.94
CA PHE A 25 17.25 -2.73 6.85
C PHE A 25 18.29 -2.27 7.90
N MET A 26 18.20 -2.79 9.13
CA MET A 26 19.16 -2.46 10.19
C MET A 26 20.55 -3.01 9.92
N LYS A 27 20.64 -4.23 9.39
CA LYS A 27 21.90 -4.97 9.23
C LYS A 27 22.63 -4.64 7.91
N TYR A 28 21.87 -4.40 6.84
CA TYR A 28 22.40 -4.21 5.49
C TYR A 28 21.77 -3.02 4.79
N PRO A 29 21.89 -1.79 5.35
CA PRO A 29 21.18 -0.62 4.84
C PRO A 29 21.55 -0.27 3.39
N GLU A 30 22.80 -0.44 2.97
CA GLU A 30 23.20 -0.18 1.57
C GLU A 30 22.43 -1.11 0.60
N ALA A 31 22.39 -2.40 0.88
CA ALA A 31 21.69 -3.37 0.04
C ALA A 31 20.17 -3.15 0.05
N PHE A 32 19.61 -2.71 1.20
CA PHE A 32 18.21 -2.29 1.27
C PHE A 32 17.93 -1.11 0.35
N TYR A 33 18.73 -0.04 0.39
CA TYR A 33 18.50 1.14 -0.43
C TYR A 33 18.74 0.90 -1.91
N GLU A 34 19.69 0.05 -2.28
CA GLU A 34 19.88 -0.39 -3.67
C GLU A 34 18.59 -1.05 -4.20
N PHE A 35 18.07 -2.04 -3.48
CA PHE A 35 16.82 -2.71 -3.83
C PHE A 35 15.62 -1.75 -3.81
N TYR A 36 15.52 -0.91 -2.77
CA TYR A 36 14.42 0.03 -2.59
C TYR A 36 14.30 1.01 -3.75
N LYS A 37 15.41 1.63 -4.14
CA LYS A 37 15.47 2.56 -5.26
C LYS A 37 15.14 1.89 -6.60
N GLU A 38 15.67 0.68 -6.81
CA GLU A 38 15.50 -0.02 -8.08
C GLU A 38 14.08 -0.62 -8.24
N LYS A 39 13.49 -1.14 -7.16
CA LYS A 39 12.32 -2.00 -7.23
C LYS A 39 11.05 -1.45 -6.56
N MET A 40 11.18 -0.57 -5.58
CA MET A 40 10.03 -0.06 -4.85
C MET A 40 9.63 1.36 -5.25
N MET A 41 10.57 2.16 -5.76
CA MET A 41 10.34 3.54 -6.18
C MET A 41 9.94 3.62 -7.65
N ILE A 42 8.72 3.19 -7.99
CA ILE A 42 8.19 3.25 -9.37
C ILE A 42 7.48 4.60 -9.56
N LEU A 43 8.26 5.66 -9.80
CA LEU A 43 7.78 7.05 -9.77
C LEU A 43 7.08 7.51 -11.05
N ASP A 44 7.30 6.83 -12.16
CA ASP A 44 6.70 7.08 -13.47
C ASP A 44 5.30 6.44 -13.62
N ALA A 45 4.89 5.63 -12.64
CA ALA A 45 3.57 5.02 -12.63
C ALA A 45 2.46 6.09 -12.65
N LYS A 46 1.39 5.78 -13.39
CA LYS A 46 0.21 6.64 -13.52
C LYS A 46 -1.01 5.96 -12.91
N PRO A 47 -1.95 6.75 -12.34
CA PRO A 47 -3.25 6.22 -11.93
C PRO A 47 -3.93 5.46 -13.07
N ASN A 48 -4.48 4.30 -12.77
CA ASN A 48 -5.29 3.53 -13.71
C ASN A 48 -6.79 3.83 -13.53
N ALA A 49 -7.64 3.18 -14.33
CA ALA A 49 -9.09 3.40 -14.31
C ALA A 49 -9.72 3.21 -12.91
N ALA A 50 -9.21 2.25 -12.10
CA ALA A 50 -9.72 2.07 -10.74
C ALA A 50 -9.41 3.28 -9.85
N HIS A 51 -8.17 3.78 -9.87
CA HIS A 51 -7.80 4.97 -9.09
C HIS A 51 -8.66 6.20 -9.46
N LEU A 52 -8.84 6.43 -10.77
CA LEU A 52 -9.62 7.57 -11.26
C LEU A 52 -11.09 7.46 -10.88
N LYS A 53 -11.68 6.27 -11.03
CA LYS A 53 -13.10 6.03 -10.68
C LYS A 53 -13.33 6.15 -9.17
N LEU A 54 -12.41 5.69 -8.33
CA LEU A 54 -12.50 5.86 -6.87
C LEU A 54 -12.47 7.34 -6.48
N ALA A 55 -11.62 8.15 -7.09
CA ALA A 55 -11.59 9.59 -6.88
C ALA A 55 -12.89 10.27 -7.33
N GLU A 56 -13.47 9.87 -8.47
CA GLU A 56 -14.77 10.33 -8.96
C GLU A 56 -15.90 9.99 -7.98
N LEU A 57 -15.93 8.75 -7.47
CA LEU A 57 -16.93 8.30 -6.49
C LEU A 57 -16.81 9.06 -5.16
N GLU A 58 -15.60 9.38 -4.73
CA GLU A 58 -15.36 10.20 -3.53
C GLU A 58 -15.88 11.62 -3.73
N GLN A 59 -15.58 12.26 -4.86
CA GLN A 59 -16.08 13.58 -5.22
C GLN A 59 -17.62 13.63 -5.32
N ALA A 60 -18.24 12.53 -5.76
CA ALA A 60 -19.69 12.37 -5.80
C ALA A 60 -20.32 12.05 -4.42
N GLY A 61 -19.53 11.95 -3.34
CA GLY A 61 -19.99 11.61 -2.00
C GLY A 61 -20.45 10.16 -1.84
N LYS A 62 -20.09 9.28 -2.78
CA LYS A 62 -20.43 7.84 -2.77
C LYS A 62 -19.36 6.98 -2.08
N LEU A 63 -18.11 7.39 -2.15
CA LEU A 63 -16.99 6.73 -1.48
C LEU A 63 -16.57 7.57 -0.27
N GLN A 64 -16.47 6.94 0.89
CA GLN A 64 -16.09 7.62 2.13
C GLN A 64 -14.59 7.63 2.39
N ALA A 65 -13.90 6.54 2.05
CA ALA A 65 -12.45 6.42 2.19
C ALA A 65 -11.89 5.32 1.28
N VAL A 66 -10.61 5.46 0.94
CA VAL A 66 -9.79 4.39 0.38
C VAL A 66 -8.85 3.90 1.46
N VAL A 67 -8.90 2.61 1.80
CA VAL A 67 -7.93 1.95 2.69
C VAL A 67 -7.00 1.14 1.80
N THR A 68 -5.73 1.52 1.75
CA THR A 68 -4.77 0.91 0.83
C THR A 68 -3.55 0.32 1.52
N GLN A 69 -3.05 -0.79 0.99
CA GLN A 69 -1.77 -1.38 1.34
C GLN A 69 -0.64 -0.87 0.43
N ASN A 70 -1.00 -0.15 -0.66
CA ASN A 70 -0.02 0.39 -1.58
C ASN A 70 0.69 1.62 -0.98
N ILE A 71 1.94 1.80 -1.39
CA ILE A 71 2.84 2.86 -0.90
C ILE A 71 3.18 3.89 -1.98
N ASP A 72 2.56 3.80 -3.17
CA ASP A 72 2.91 4.52 -4.39
C ASP A 72 2.29 5.92 -4.52
N GLY A 73 1.30 6.26 -3.67
CA GLY A 73 0.59 7.54 -3.73
C GLY A 73 -0.33 7.72 -4.94
N LEU A 74 -0.66 6.65 -5.69
CA LEU A 74 -1.45 6.76 -6.92
C LEU A 74 -2.91 7.15 -6.66
N HIS A 75 -3.48 6.83 -5.50
CA HIS A 75 -4.83 7.28 -5.13
C HIS A 75 -4.87 8.81 -4.99
N GLN A 76 -3.92 9.40 -4.28
CA GLN A 76 -3.81 10.85 -4.13
C GLN A 76 -3.51 11.52 -5.48
N LYS A 77 -2.64 10.92 -6.30
CA LYS A 77 -2.33 11.40 -7.65
C LYS A 77 -3.56 11.35 -8.59
N ALA A 78 -4.52 10.46 -8.34
CA ALA A 78 -5.78 10.38 -9.05
C ALA A 78 -6.80 11.41 -8.58
N GLY A 79 -6.60 12.05 -7.41
CA GLY A 79 -7.49 13.04 -6.83
C GLY A 79 -8.28 12.58 -5.60
N SER A 80 -8.06 11.36 -5.09
CA SER A 80 -8.62 10.92 -3.82
C SER A 80 -8.02 11.72 -2.66
N CYS A 81 -8.88 12.20 -1.75
CA CYS A 81 -8.50 13.03 -0.60
C CYS A 81 -8.44 12.22 0.69
N ASN A 82 -9.37 11.29 0.89
CA ASN A 82 -9.44 10.46 2.11
C ASN A 82 -8.83 9.08 1.87
N VAL A 83 -7.50 9.02 1.93
CA VAL A 83 -6.73 7.80 1.69
C VAL A 83 -5.99 7.40 2.96
N ILE A 84 -6.29 6.21 3.47
CA ILE A 84 -5.63 5.60 4.63
C ILE A 84 -4.57 4.63 4.13
N GLU A 85 -3.30 5.04 4.22
CA GLU A 85 -2.15 4.27 3.77
C GLU A 85 -1.64 3.38 4.90
N LEU A 86 -2.10 2.12 4.96
CA LEU A 86 -1.76 1.18 6.05
C LEU A 86 -0.27 0.87 6.14
N HIS A 87 0.43 0.92 5.01
CA HIS A 87 1.86 0.61 4.92
C HIS A 87 2.71 1.87 4.65
N GLY A 88 2.15 3.07 4.85
CA GLY A 88 2.85 4.32 4.63
C GLY A 88 3.04 4.67 3.15
N SER A 89 4.09 5.44 2.82
CA SER A 89 4.32 5.94 1.47
C SER A 89 5.80 6.12 1.15
N VAL A 90 6.20 5.81 -0.08
CA VAL A 90 7.55 6.10 -0.60
C VAL A 90 7.83 7.60 -0.71
N LEU A 91 6.79 8.44 -0.75
CA LEU A 91 6.89 9.88 -0.91
C LEU A 91 7.31 10.61 0.37
N ARG A 92 7.19 9.97 1.53
CA ARG A 92 7.55 10.51 2.85
C ARG A 92 8.74 9.74 3.43
N ASN A 93 9.66 10.47 4.02
CA ASN A 93 10.86 9.89 4.61
C ASN A 93 11.23 10.69 5.86
N TYR A 94 11.74 10.04 6.88
CA TYR A 94 12.06 10.68 8.16
C TYR A 94 13.43 10.26 8.67
N CYS A 95 14.12 11.23 9.28
CA CYS A 95 15.33 10.92 10.01
C CYS A 95 15.02 10.10 11.27
N GLU A 96 15.65 8.94 11.43
CA GLU A 96 15.45 8.09 12.62
C GLU A 96 15.92 8.75 13.93
N ARG A 97 16.79 9.78 13.85
CA ARG A 97 17.35 10.45 15.04
C ARG A 97 16.60 11.72 15.44
N CYS A 98 16.30 12.61 14.49
CA CYS A 98 15.70 13.90 14.78
C CYS A 98 14.30 14.09 14.21
N HIS A 99 13.75 13.07 13.56
CA HIS A 99 12.42 13.04 12.93
C HIS A 99 12.17 14.12 11.87
N LYS A 100 13.24 14.79 11.36
CA LYS A 100 13.13 15.75 10.26
C LYS A 100 12.56 15.02 9.03
N PHE A 101 11.53 15.63 8.45
CA PHE A 101 10.90 15.17 7.22
C PHE A 101 11.80 15.43 6.00
N TYR A 102 11.76 14.50 5.05
CA TYR A 102 12.37 14.61 3.73
C TYR A 102 11.42 14.06 2.67
N GLY A 103 11.32 14.78 1.55
CA GLY A 103 10.66 14.28 0.34
C GLY A 103 11.45 13.16 -0.32
N ILE A 104 10.85 12.58 -1.34
CA ILE A 104 11.43 11.45 -2.08
C ILE A 104 12.75 11.82 -2.77
N ASP A 105 12.91 13.08 -3.20
CA ASP A 105 14.12 13.58 -3.88
C ASP A 105 15.39 13.32 -3.05
N LYS A 106 15.28 13.46 -1.72
CA LYS A 106 16.40 13.15 -0.83
C LYS A 106 16.87 11.71 -0.90
N ILE A 107 15.96 10.78 -1.17
CA ILE A 107 16.32 9.37 -1.36
C ILE A 107 16.91 9.15 -2.74
N ILE A 108 16.32 9.75 -3.79
CA ILE A 108 16.77 9.64 -5.18
C ILE A 108 18.21 10.14 -5.31
N ASP A 109 18.48 11.36 -4.80
CA ASP A 109 19.74 12.06 -4.97
C ASP A 109 20.88 11.55 -4.06
N SER A 110 20.55 10.69 -3.08
CA SER A 110 21.57 10.14 -2.18
C SER A 110 22.35 9.01 -2.83
N GLU A 111 23.66 8.99 -2.70
CA GLU A 111 24.48 7.81 -2.94
C GLU A 111 24.47 6.93 -1.68
N GLY A 112 24.27 5.62 -1.86
CA GLY A 112 24.21 4.66 -0.76
C GLY A 112 23.06 4.94 0.22
N VAL A 113 23.37 4.97 1.52
CA VAL A 113 22.41 5.18 2.60
C VAL A 113 22.10 6.67 2.77
N PRO A 114 20.84 7.11 2.63
CA PRO A 114 20.47 8.52 2.81
C PRO A 114 20.70 8.98 4.25
N MET A 115 21.43 10.09 4.41
CA MET A 115 21.78 10.65 5.72
C MET A 115 21.19 12.04 5.92
N CYS A 116 20.74 12.30 7.14
CA CYS A 116 20.30 13.61 7.61
C CYS A 116 21.50 14.48 8.00
N GLU A 117 21.32 15.80 7.98
CA GLU A 117 22.30 16.78 8.47
C GLU A 117 22.72 16.54 9.93
N CYS A 118 21.85 15.95 10.76
CA CYS A 118 22.16 15.59 12.14
C CYS A 118 23.03 14.33 12.28
N GLY A 119 23.38 13.67 11.16
CA GLY A 119 24.11 12.42 11.13
C GLY A 119 23.24 11.17 11.37
N GLY A 120 21.93 11.32 11.50
CA GLY A 120 20.99 10.20 11.56
C GLY A 120 20.67 9.65 10.16
N ARG A 121 20.39 8.36 10.06
CA ARG A 121 19.92 7.72 8.83
C ARG A 121 18.48 8.19 8.54
N ILE A 122 18.13 8.35 7.27
CA ILE A 122 16.76 8.69 6.84
C ILE A 122 16.08 7.38 6.45
N LYS A 123 14.97 7.02 7.13
CA LYS A 123 14.15 5.85 6.81
C LYS A 123 12.93 6.28 5.99
N PRO A 124 12.56 5.55 4.91
CA PRO A 124 11.27 5.72 4.26
C PRO A 124 10.12 5.48 5.24
N ASP A 125 9.06 6.28 5.12
CA ASP A 125 7.79 6.08 5.83
C ASP A 125 7.01 4.89 5.20
N VAL A 126 7.68 3.76 5.16
CA VAL A 126 7.14 2.49 4.66
C VAL A 126 7.26 1.47 5.78
N VAL A 127 6.15 0.80 6.10
CA VAL A 127 6.12 -0.28 7.08
C VAL A 127 6.81 -1.50 6.49
N LEU A 128 7.92 -1.89 7.10
CA LEU A 128 8.67 -3.09 6.74
C LEU A 128 8.08 -4.32 7.45
N TYR A 129 8.35 -5.52 6.92
CA TYR A 129 8.10 -6.74 7.71
C TYR A 129 8.78 -6.61 9.07
N GLU A 130 8.16 -7.19 10.11
CA GLU A 130 8.58 -7.10 11.52
C GLU A 130 8.20 -5.75 12.19
N GLU A 131 7.71 -4.75 11.46
CA GLU A 131 7.20 -3.51 12.02
C GLU A 131 5.67 -3.58 12.21
N GLY A 132 5.17 -2.87 13.23
CA GLY A 132 3.72 -2.67 13.45
C GLY A 132 3.13 -1.65 12.48
N LEU A 133 1.84 -1.79 12.18
CA LEU A 133 1.10 -0.74 11.49
C LEU A 133 0.81 0.42 12.46
N ASP A 134 0.59 1.61 11.93
CA ASP A 134 0.18 2.78 12.72
C ASP A 134 -1.22 2.57 13.30
N ASP A 135 -1.36 2.70 14.64
CA ASP A 135 -2.61 2.44 15.36
C ASP A 135 -3.73 3.42 14.95
N ASN A 136 -3.39 4.66 14.58
CA ASN A 136 -4.38 5.63 14.12
C ASN A 136 -4.91 5.23 12.75
N ASN A 137 -4.05 4.78 11.83
CA ASN A 137 -4.46 4.28 10.52
C ASN A 137 -5.37 3.06 10.65
N ILE A 138 -5.03 2.11 11.53
CA ILE A 138 -5.88 0.94 11.80
C ILE A 138 -7.22 1.37 12.38
N THR A 139 -7.23 2.24 13.39
CA THR A 139 -8.46 2.73 14.02
C THR A 139 -9.36 3.43 13.02
N ASN A 140 -8.80 4.31 12.19
CA ASN A 140 -9.54 5.02 11.15
C ASN A 140 -10.11 4.04 10.10
N ALA A 141 -9.29 3.09 9.62
CA ALA A 141 -9.74 2.06 8.67
C ALA A 141 -10.91 1.24 9.24
N VAL A 142 -10.78 0.76 10.48
CA VAL A 142 -11.85 0.02 11.18
C VAL A 142 -13.12 0.85 11.29
N ASN A 143 -13.01 2.14 11.62
CA ASN A 143 -14.17 3.02 11.73
C ASN A 143 -14.92 3.17 10.38
N TYR A 144 -14.21 3.40 9.28
CA TYR A 144 -14.83 3.48 7.96
C TYR A 144 -15.45 2.15 7.53
N ILE A 145 -14.75 1.03 7.76
CA ILE A 145 -15.24 -0.31 7.40
C ILE A 145 -16.52 -0.66 8.18
N ARG A 146 -16.57 -0.38 9.48
CA ARG A 146 -17.74 -0.66 10.32
C ARG A 146 -19.00 0.12 9.93
N HIS A 147 -18.82 1.33 9.41
CA HIS A 147 -19.94 2.22 9.08
C HIS A 147 -20.26 2.23 7.57
N ALA A 148 -19.59 1.42 6.78
CA ALA A 148 -19.84 1.34 5.35
C ALA A 148 -21.13 0.57 5.05
N ASP A 149 -21.99 1.12 4.19
CA ASP A 149 -23.14 0.40 3.63
C ASP A 149 -22.72 -0.70 2.66
N MET A 150 -21.56 -0.52 2.02
CA MET A 150 -20.95 -1.46 1.10
C MET A 150 -19.43 -1.44 1.30
N LEU A 151 -18.81 -2.61 1.38
CA LEU A 151 -17.36 -2.76 1.37
C LEU A 151 -16.91 -3.38 0.04
N ILE A 152 -16.06 -2.66 -0.68
CA ILE A 152 -15.42 -3.16 -1.90
C ILE A 152 -13.96 -3.48 -1.58
N ILE A 153 -13.54 -4.71 -1.81
CA ILE A 153 -12.16 -5.16 -1.66
C ILE A 153 -11.62 -5.50 -3.05
N GLY A 154 -10.48 -4.94 -3.42
CA GLY A 154 -9.94 -5.13 -4.75
C GLY A 154 -8.43 -5.23 -4.83
N GLY A 155 -7.94 -6.07 -5.76
CA GLY A 155 -6.52 -6.12 -6.12
C GLY A 155 -5.59 -6.62 -5.00
N THR A 156 -6.08 -7.43 -4.07
CA THR A 156 -5.31 -7.95 -2.94
C THR A 156 -5.43 -9.46 -2.81
N SER A 157 -4.34 -10.11 -2.39
CA SER A 157 -4.38 -11.55 -2.07
C SER A 157 -5.07 -11.87 -0.75
N LEU A 158 -5.36 -10.85 0.08
CA LEU A 158 -5.85 -11.00 1.47
C LEU A 158 -5.01 -11.97 2.31
N GLY A 159 -3.71 -12.00 2.05
CA GLY A 159 -2.75 -12.89 2.73
C GLY A 159 -1.78 -12.17 3.65
N VAL A 160 -1.82 -10.83 3.73
CA VAL A 160 -0.89 -10.02 4.55
C VAL A 160 -1.61 -9.50 5.77
N TYR A 161 -1.28 -10.03 6.93
CA TYR A 161 -1.80 -9.58 8.21
C TYR A 161 -0.91 -8.47 8.80
N PRO A 162 -1.49 -7.50 9.58
CA PRO A 162 -2.88 -7.46 10.06
C PRO A 162 -3.90 -6.89 9.05
N ALA A 163 -3.45 -6.30 7.92
CA ALA A 163 -4.33 -5.64 6.96
C ALA A 163 -5.44 -6.54 6.41
N ALA A 164 -5.15 -7.83 6.14
CA ALA A 164 -6.15 -8.80 5.68
C ALA A 164 -7.29 -9.02 6.69
N GLY A 165 -7.01 -8.90 7.99
CA GLY A 165 -8.00 -9.05 9.06
C GLY A 165 -9.01 -7.90 9.16
N LEU A 166 -8.79 -6.78 8.46
CA LEU A 166 -9.71 -5.64 8.49
C LEU A 166 -11.10 -5.98 7.93
N ILE A 167 -11.20 -6.96 7.04
CA ILE A 167 -12.47 -7.47 6.52
C ILE A 167 -13.41 -7.96 7.64
N ASP A 168 -12.87 -8.43 8.75
CA ASP A 168 -13.65 -8.99 9.86
C ASP A 168 -14.45 -7.93 10.64
N TYR A 169 -14.11 -6.63 10.44
CA TYR A 169 -14.85 -5.53 11.04
C TYR A 169 -16.08 -5.10 10.23
N TYR A 170 -16.24 -5.62 8.99
CA TYR A 170 -17.43 -5.36 8.19
C TYR A 170 -18.55 -6.32 8.59
N SER A 171 -19.71 -5.78 8.94
CA SER A 171 -20.91 -6.53 9.35
C SER A 171 -22.12 -6.31 8.44
N GLY A 172 -21.94 -5.59 7.33
CA GLY A 172 -23.00 -5.36 6.35
C GLY A 172 -23.23 -6.57 5.43
N ASP A 173 -24.17 -6.41 4.53
CA ASP A 173 -24.66 -7.41 3.57
C ASP A 173 -24.29 -7.10 2.11
N LYS A 174 -23.27 -6.25 1.89
CA LYS A 174 -22.82 -5.83 0.55
C LYS A 174 -21.30 -5.86 0.47
N LEU A 175 -20.73 -7.05 0.64
CA LEU A 175 -19.30 -7.29 0.46
C LEU A 175 -19.02 -7.65 -1.00
N VAL A 176 -18.32 -6.75 -1.70
CA VAL A 176 -17.86 -6.96 -3.08
C VAL A 176 -16.38 -7.27 -3.09
N LEU A 177 -15.99 -8.39 -3.68
CA LEU A 177 -14.60 -8.78 -3.83
C LEU A 177 -14.23 -8.84 -5.31
N ILE A 178 -13.25 -8.03 -5.71
CA ILE A 178 -12.77 -7.91 -7.09
C ILE A 178 -11.30 -8.28 -7.11
N ASN A 179 -10.97 -9.46 -7.60
CA ASN A 179 -9.58 -9.90 -7.67
C ASN A 179 -9.36 -10.91 -8.80
N LYS A 180 -8.24 -10.78 -9.52
CA LYS A 180 -7.90 -11.67 -10.63
C LYS A 180 -7.71 -13.14 -10.20
N SER A 181 -7.22 -13.35 -9.00
CA SER A 181 -6.94 -14.68 -8.43
C SER A 181 -7.82 -14.94 -7.24
N ALA A 182 -8.13 -16.20 -6.96
CA ALA A 182 -8.89 -16.61 -5.78
C ALA A 182 -8.19 -16.15 -4.48
N THR A 183 -8.99 -15.84 -3.48
CA THR A 183 -8.56 -15.43 -2.14
C THR A 183 -9.18 -16.33 -1.06
N PRO A 184 -8.60 -16.38 0.16
CA PRO A 184 -9.21 -17.12 1.27
C PRO A 184 -10.60 -16.62 1.69
N TYR A 185 -11.01 -15.46 1.22
CA TYR A 185 -12.25 -14.78 1.61
C TYR A 185 -13.34 -14.79 0.53
N ASP A 186 -13.13 -15.46 -0.61
CA ASP A 186 -14.07 -15.50 -1.73
C ASP A 186 -15.47 -15.96 -1.29
N SER A 187 -15.54 -16.95 -0.38
CA SER A 187 -16.83 -17.48 0.14
C SER A 187 -17.60 -16.50 1.03
N ARG A 188 -16.99 -15.40 1.46
CA ARG A 188 -17.65 -14.37 2.27
C ARG A 188 -18.26 -13.25 1.42
N ALA A 189 -17.86 -13.15 0.16
CA ALA A 189 -18.32 -12.08 -0.72
C ALA A 189 -19.78 -12.33 -1.16
N ASP A 190 -20.59 -11.29 -1.09
CA ASP A 190 -21.94 -11.28 -1.69
C ASP A 190 -21.84 -11.17 -3.21
N ILE A 191 -20.82 -10.45 -3.69
CA ILE A 191 -20.49 -10.34 -5.10
C ILE A 191 -18.99 -10.62 -5.28
N LEU A 192 -18.68 -11.66 -6.05
CA LEU A 192 -17.32 -12.04 -6.43
C LEU A 192 -17.09 -11.79 -7.92
N ILE A 193 -16.05 -10.97 -8.24
CA ILE A 193 -15.68 -10.65 -9.61
C ILE A 193 -14.21 -11.06 -9.83
N ASN A 194 -13.98 -12.09 -10.65
CA ASN A 194 -12.66 -12.64 -10.93
C ASN A 194 -12.03 -11.98 -12.16
N GLU A 195 -11.87 -10.66 -12.13
CA GLU A 195 -11.29 -9.85 -13.20
C GLU A 195 -10.24 -8.87 -12.65
N PRO A 196 -9.39 -8.30 -13.53
CA PRO A 196 -8.50 -7.22 -13.14
C PRO A 196 -9.31 -6.00 -12.67
N LEU A 197 -8.97 -5.46 -11.51
CA LEU A 197 -9.68 -4.34 -10.89
C LEU A 197 -9.85 -3.14 -11.83
N ALA A 198 -8.80 -2.79 -12.59
CA ALA A 198 -8.84 -1.67 -13.51
C ALA A 198 -9.83 -1.88 -14.68
N ASP A 199 -10.05 -3.12 -15.11
CA ASP A 199 -10.98 -3.43 -16.19
C ASP A 199 -12.42 -3.36 -15.70
N VAL A 200 -12.69 -3.85 -14.49
CA VAL A 200 -14.01 -3.71 -13.86
C VAL A 200 -14.37 -2.23 -13.74
N PHE A 201 -13.49 -1.41 -13.17
CA PHE A 201 -13.77 0.02 -12.97
C PHE A 201 -13.79 0.85 -14.26
N ARG A 202 -13.14 0.41 -15.33
CA ARG A 202 -13.25 1.06 -16.65
C ARG A 202 -14.68 0.98 -17.22
N ASN A 203 -15.38 -0.11 -16.93
CA ASN A 203 -16.73 -0.38 -17.40
C ASN A 203 -17.80 0.02 -16.37
N PHE A 204 -17.40 0.58 -15.25
CA PHE A 204 -18.31 1.05 -14.21
C PHE A 204 -18.91 2.39 -14.64
N ILE A 205 -20.20 2.38 -14.98
CA ILE A 205 -20.96 3.53 -15.48
C ILE A 205 -21.46 4.39 -14.30
#